data_3bae52a6837f4a5ac7394e2837313ad4
#
_entry.id   3bae52a6837f4a5ac7394e2837313ad4
#
_cell.length_a   1.000
_cell.length_b   1.000
_cell.length_c   1.000
_cell.angle_alpha   90.00
_cell.angle_beta   90.00
_cell.angle_gamma   90.00
#
_symmetry.space_group_name_H-M   'P 1'
#
loop_
_entity.id
_entity.type
_entity.pdbx_description
1 polymer ?
#
loop_
_entity_poly.entity_id
_entity_poly.type
_entity_poly.pdbx_seq_one_letter_code
_entity_poly.pdbx_strand_id
1 'polypeptide(L)'
;MSNAQFNNGSAITKGMDRELFKKRKRVNAIGLTLSLIAMSIGMIFLFWILSVLLYKGFAAISPSLFFQSTPAPGTEGGGLANPIVGSLMIVGACTFISTPIGILAGIYLSEYGNKSRFAEVTRFVTDIMLSAPSIVVGLFVHAIVVYQVKHFSGWAGTIALSLIAIPVVVRTTENMLRLVPLTLRAVSYTHLRAHE
;
A
#
# COMPACT_ATOMS: atom_id res chain seq x y z
N MET A 1 8.36 66.16 17.14
CA MET A 1 8.69 65.55 15.79
C MET A 1 8.81 64.03 15.75
N SER A 2 8.52 63.29 16.83
CA SER A 2 8.74 61.83 16.91
C SER A 2 7.58 60.93 16.43
N ASN A 3 6.33 61.41 16.45
CA ASN A 3 5.16 60.56 16.15
C ASN A 3 4.85 60.37 14.65
N ALA A 4 5.39 61.19 13.76
CA ALA A 4 5.15 61.08 12.31
C ALA A 4 5.99 59.99 11.64
N GLN A 5 7.18 59.69 12.18
CA GLN A 5 8.05 58.61 11.62
C GLN A 5 7.57 57.18 11.98
N PHE A 6 6.96 57.00 13.16
CA PHE A 6 6.41 55.68 13.56
C PHE A 6 5.19 55.29 12.72
N ASN A 7 4.38 56.27 12.29
CA ASN A 7 3.16 56.03 11.53
C ASN A 7 3.45 55.67 10.04
N ASN A 8 4.52 56.21 9.46
CA ASN A 8 4.95 55.86 8.10
C ASN A 8 5.53 54.44 7.96
N GLY A 9 6.27 53.96 8.97
CA GLY A 9 6.82 52.61 8.99
C GLY A 9 5.72 51.53 9.00
N SER A 10 4.67 51.73 9.78
CA SER A 10 3.55 50.78 9.87
C SER A 10 2.66 50.74 8.61
N ALA A 11 2.55 51.87 7.91
CA ALA A 11 1.80 51.93 6.64
C ALA A 11 2.55 51.27 5.48
N ILE A 12 3.87 51.42 5.45
CA ILE A 12 4.73 50.79 4.43
C ILE A 12 4.79 49.27 4.59
N THR A 13 4.93 48.74 5.83
CA THR A 13 4.90 47.31 6.12
C THR A 13 3.54 46.72 5.80
N LYS A 14 2.44 47.40 6.11
CA LYS A 14 1.07 46.96 5.82
C LYS A 14 0.74 46.93 4.32
N GLY A 15 1.35 47.85 3.54
CA GLY A 15 1.26 47.88 2.07
C GLY A 15 2.06 46.75 1.41
N MET A 16 3.27 46.53 1.91
CA MET A 16 4.16 45.47 1.44
C MET A 16 3.58 44.07 1.74
N ASP A 17 2.94 43.86 2.87
CA ASP A 17 2.23 42.63 3.23
C ASP A 17 1.03 42.39 2.31
N ARG A 18 0.31 43.40 1.91
CA ARG A 18 -0.83 43.29 0.97
C ARG A 18 -0.39 42.90 -0.44
N GLU A 19 0.69 43.46 -0.94
CA GLU A 19 1.24 43.13 -2.26
C GLU A 19 1.80 41.69 -2.29
N LEU A 20 2.53 41.30 -1.29
CA LEU A 20 3.01 39.93 -1.11
C LEU A 20 1.85 38.93 -0.99
N PHE A 21 0.81 39.26 -0.25
CA PHE A 21 -0.40 38.47 -0.13
C PHE A 21 -1.11 38.28 -1.48
N LYS A 22 -1.29 39.37 -2.23
CA LYS A 22 -1.90 39.29 -3.58
C LYS A 22 -1.07 38.41 -4.54
N LYS A 23 0.27 38.58 -4.53
CA LYS A 23 1.18 37.78 -5.34
C LYS A 23 1.08 36.29 -4.98
N ARG A 24 1.13 35.96 -3.68
CA ARG A 24 0.97 34.58 -3.20
C ARG A 24 -0.40 33.99 -3.56
N LYS A 25 -1.47 34.77 -3.44
CA LYS A 25 -2.82 34.35 -3.83
C LYS A 25 -2.93 34.04 -5.32
N ARG A 26 -2.30 34.87 -6.19
CA ARG A 26 -2.26 34.64 -7.66
C ARG A 26 -1.46 33.36 -8.00
N VAL A 27 -0.27 33.21 -7.42
CA VAL A 27 0.56 32.01 -7.64
C VAL A 27 -0.17 30.74 -7.18
N ASN A 28 -0.83 30.82 -6.01
CA ASN A 28 -1.64 29.69 -5.52
C ASN A 28 -2.84 29.40 -6.43
N ALA A 29 -3.53 30.42 -6.93
CA ALA A 29 -4.64 30.24 -7.86
C ALA A 29 -4.17 29.58 -9.17
N ILE A 30 -3.04 30.03 -9.73
CA ILE A 30 -2.45 29.43 -10.93
C ILE A 30 -2.06 27.97 -10.66
N GLY A 31 -1.39 27.70 -9.55
CA GLY A 31 -1.03 26.33 -9.15
C GLY A 31 -2.25 25.43 -9.00
N LEU A 32 -3.30 25.91 -8.35
CA LEU A 32 -4.56 25.18 -8.19
C LEU A 32 -5.23 24.90 -9.55
N THR A 33 -5.27 25.91 -10.43
CA THR A 33 -5.87 25.75 -11.76
C THR A 33 -5.11 24.73 -12.61
N LEU A 34 -3.77 24.82 -12.62
CA LEU A 34 -2.91 23.83 -13.33
C LEU A 34 -3.10 22.43 -12.76
N SER A 35 -3.18 22.29 -11.44
CA SER A 35 -3.42 21.03 -10.76
C SER A 35 -4.79 20.44 -11.14
N LEU A 36 -5.84 21.28 -11.18
CA LEU A 36 -7.18 20.86 -11.60
C LEU A 36 -7.21 20.43 -13.08
N ILE A 37 -6.52 21.16 -13.95
CA ILE A 37 -6.43 20.81 -15.37
C ILE A 37 -5.70 19.45 -15.52
N ALA A 38 -4.55 19.28 -14.88
CA ALA A 38 -3.81 18.03 -14.93
C ALA A 38 -4.62 16.85 -14.40
N MET A 39 -5.34 17.03 -13.28
CA MET A 39 -6.24 16.03 -12.73
C MET A 39 -7.38 15.71 -13.70
N SER A 40 -8.00 16.72 -14.33
CA SER A 40 -9.08 16.53 -15.29
C SER A 40 -8.63 15.74 -16.51
N ILE A 41 -7.44 16.02 -17.04
CA ILE A 41 -6.86 15.26 -18.13
C ILE A 41 -6.65 13.79 -17.72
N GLY A 42 -6.07 13.54 -16.55
CA GLY A 42 -5.91 12.18 -16.03
C GLY A 42 -7.24 11.44 -15.88
N MET A 43 -8.27 12.11 -15.36
CA MET A 43 -9.62 11.55 -15.22
C MET A 43 -10.25 11.23 -16.58
N ILE A 44 -10.09 12.09 -17.58
CA ILE A 44 -10.62 11.84 -18.94
C ILE A 44 -9.99 10.57 -19.52
N PHE A 45 -8.66 10.43 -19.46
CA PHE A 45 -7.98 9.23 -19.93
C PHE A 45 -8.39 7.98 -19.15
N LEU A 46 -8.53 8.09 -17.82
CA LEU A 46 -8.99 7.00 -16.98
C LEU A 46 -10.39 6.52 -17.42
N PHE A 47 -11.35 7.44 -17.55
CA PHE A 47 -12.70 7.11 -17.99
C PHE A 47 -12.74 6.57 -19.41
N TRP A 48 -11.89 7.10 -20.31
CA TRP A 48 -11.77 6.56 -21.66
C TRP A 48 -11.32 5.11 -21.66
N ILE A 49 -10.20 4.82 -20.99
CA ILE A 49 -9.66 3.45 -20.90
C ILE A 49 -10.70 2.51 -20.26
N LEU A 50 -11.31 2.95 -19.14
CA LEU A 50 -12.32 2.17 -18.44
C LEU A 50 -13.54 1.88 -19.33
N SER A 51 -14.01 2.88 -20.06
CA SER A 51 -15.16 2.72 -20.97
C SER A 51 -14.86 1.72 -22.08
N VAL A 52 -13.68 1.80 -22.70
CA VAL A 52 -13.26 0.83 -23.73
C VAL A 52 -13.14 -0.58 -23.16
N LEU A 53 -12.54 -0.69 -21.95
CA LEU A 53 -12.38 -1.97 -21.25
C LEU A 53 -13.76 -2.60 -20.95
N LEU A 54 -14.67 -1.82 -20.39
CA LEU A 54 -16.01 -2.28 -20.06
C LEU A 54 -16.79 -2.68 -21.32
N TYR A 55 -16.78 -1.83 -22.35
CA TYR A 55 -17.48 -2.11 -23.59
C TYR A 55 -17.01 -3.42 -24.25
N LYS A 56 -15.70 -3.62 -24.36
CA LYS A 56 -15.12 -4.85 -24.92
C LYS A 56 -15.25 -6.03 -23.96
N GLY A 57 -15.12 -5.79 -22.65
CA GLY A 57 -15.18 -6.82 -21.63
C GLY A 57 -16.60 -7.40 -21.49
N PHE A 58 -17.63 -6.55 -21.45
CA PHE A 58 -19.02 -7.03 -21.33
C PHE A 58 -19.46 -7.92 -22.50
N ALA A 59 -18.96 -7.64 -23.70
CA ALA A 59 -19.24 -8.47 -24.86
C ALA A 59 -18.66 -9.90 -24.75
N ALA A 60 -17.60 -10.07 -23.98
CA ALA A 60 -16.92 -11.36 -23.78
C ALA A 60 -17.38 -12.12 -22.53
N ILE A 61 -18.14 -11.46 -21.62
CA ILE A 61 -18.61 -12.10 -20.39
C ILE A 61 -19.76 -13.05 -20.71
N SER A 62 -19.52 -14.33 -20.49
CA SER A 62 -20.55 -15.39 -20.53
C SER A 62 -20.44 -16.25 -19.28
N PRO A 63 -21.51 -16.88 -18.80
CA PRO A 63 -21.43 -17.82 -17.66
C PRO A 63 -20.43 -18.93 -17.88
N SER A 64 -20.27 -19.41 -19.11
CA SER A 64 -19.30 -20.44 -19.48
C SER A 64 -17.85 -20.02 -19.22
N LEU A 65 -17.54 -18.73 -19.24
CA LEU A 65 -16.21 -18.19 -18.97
C LEU A 65 -15.68 -18.59 -17.58
N PHE A 66 -16.56 -18.72 -16.60
CA PHE A 66 -16.18 -19.05 -15.21
C PHE A 66 -16.02 -20.55 -14.96
N PHE A 67 -16.62 -21.39 -15.79
CA PHE A 67 -16.66 -22.84 -15.58
C PHE A 67 -15.82 -23.63 -16.59
N GLN A 68 -15.46 -23.03 -17.70
CA GLN A 68 -14.64 -23.69 -18.71
C GLN A 68 -13.15 -23.52 -18.42
N SER A 69 -12.37 -24.55 -18.71
CA SER A 69 -10.91 -24.51 -18.62
C SER A 69 -10.31 -23.59 -19.66
N THR A 70 -9.15 -23.04 -19.35
CA THR A 70 -8.39 -22.20 -20.29
C THR A 70 -7.93 -23.07 -21.46
N PRO A 71 -8.23 -22.67 -22.72
CA PRO A 71 -7.87 -23.46 -23.90
C PRO A 71 -6.35 -23.39 -24.15
N ALA A 72 -5.86 -24.32 -24.96
CA ALA A 72 -4.49 -24.27 -25.46
C ALA A 72 -4.26 -23.05 -26.35
N PRO A 73 -3.04 -22.51 -26.42
CA PRO A 73 -2.73 -21.40 -27.32
C PRO A 73 -3.14 -21.69 -28.76
N GLY A 74 -3.90 -20.78 -29.38
CA GLY A 74 -4.37 -20.91 -30.75
C GLY A 74 -5.68 -21.65 -30.96
N THR A 75 -6.36 -22.09 -29.89
CA THR A 75 -7.73 -22.64 -29.96
C THR A 75 -8.78 -21.60 -29.60
N GLU A 76 -9.90 -21.60 -30.29
CA GLU A 76 -11.02 -20.71 -30.01
C GLU A 76 -11.89 -21.25 -28.86
N GLY A 77 -12.47 -20.34 -28.08
CA GLY A 77 -13.33 -20.69 -26.96
C GLY A 77 -12.56 -20.91 -25.65
N GLY A 78 -13.26 -21.45 -24.65
CA GLY A 78 -12.70 -21.73 -23.31
C GLY A 78 -12.99 -20.64 -22.29
N GLY A 79 -12.40 -20.80 -21.09
CA GLY A 79 -12.72 -19.96 -19.94
C GLY A 79 -11.55 -19.66 -19.03
N LEU A 80 -11.84 -19.11 -17.87
CA LEU A 80 -10.90 -18.64 -16.85
C LEU A 80 -10.93 -19.50 -15.57
N ALA A 81 -11.56 -20.68 -15.58
CA ALA A 81 -11.68 -21.52 -14.39
C ALA A 81 -10.31 -21.84 -13.78
N ASN A 82 -9.33 -22.26 -14.59
CA ASN A 82 -7.99 -22.60 -14.12
C ASN A 82 -7.24 -21.40 -13.49
N PRO A 83 -7.16 -20.21 -14.11
CA PRO A 83 -6.56 -19.02 -13.50
C PRO A 83 -7.27 -18.57 -12.22
N ILE A 84 -8.60 -18.65 -12.17
CA ILE A 84 -9.38 -18.24 -10.98
C ILE A 84 -9.04 -19.17 -9.81
N VAL A 85 -9.18 -20.48 -10.01
CA VAL A 85 -8.90 -21.47 -8.95
C VAL A 85 -7.42 -21.42 -8.54
N GLY A 86 -6.51 -21.34 -9.50
CA GLY A 86 -5.08 -21.24 -9.23
C GLY A 86 -4.73 -19.99 -8.43
N SER A 87 -5.30 -18.84 -8.77
CA SER A 87 -5.11 -17.60 -8.03
C SER A 87 -5.65 -17.68 -6.60
N LEU A 88 -6.86 -18.24 -6.42
CA LEU A 88 -7.45 -18.44 -5.09
C LEU A 88 -6.60 -19.37 -4.22
N MET A 89 -6.08 -20.45 -4.78
CA MET A 89 -5.20 -21.37 -4.05
C MET A 89 -3.89 -20.69 -3.62
N ILE A 90 -3.23 -19.97 -4.54
CA ILE A 90 -1.96 -19.28 -4.25
C ILE A 90 -2.16 -18.16 -3.24
N VAL A 91 -3.19 -17.33 -3.41
CA VAL A 91 -3.50 -16.23 -2.48
C VAL A 91 -3.95 -16.78 -1.13
N GLY A 92 -4.79 -17.79 -1.11
CA GLY A 92 -5.22 -18.46 0.13
C GLY A 92 -4.04 -19.04 0.92
N ALA A 93 -3.15 -19.76 0.27
CA ALA A 93 -1.95 -20.32 0.88
C ALA A 93 -0.99 -19.20 1.35
N CYS A 94 -0.79 -18.15 0.55
CA CYS A 94 0.00 -16.99 0.92
C CYS A 94 -0.57 -16.31 2.18
N THR A 95 -1.87 -16.05 2.22
CA THR A 95 -2.54 -15.42 3.36
C THR A 95 -2.42 -16.27 4.63
N PHE A 96 -2.61 -17.57 4.50
CA PHE A 96 -2.48 -18.52 5.62
C PHE A 96 -1.06 -18.54 6.20
N ILE A 97 -0.03 -18.37 5.38
CA ILE A 97 1.37 -18.32 5.83
C ILE A 97 1.74 -16.93 6.34
N SER A 98 1.47 -15.90 5.55
CA SER A 98 1.96 -14.55 5.83
C SER A 98 1.26 -13.87 7.01
N THR A 99 -0.04 -14.11 7.18
CA THR A 99 -0.82 -13.42 8.23
C THR A 99 -0.38 -13.81 9.63
N PRO A 100 -0.28 -15.09 10.04
CA PRO A 100 0.14 -15.43 11.39
C PRO A 100 1.60 -14.99 11.66
N ILE A 101 2.50 -15.18 10.70
CA ILE A 101 3.90 -14.75 10.86
C ILE A 101 3.98 -13.23 11.01
N GLY A 102 3.29 -12.49 10.15
CA GLY A 102 3.28 -11.03 10.18
C GLY A 102 2.65 -10.46 11.45
N ILE A 103 1.54 -11.03 11.91
CA ILE A 103 0.89 -10.61 13.16
C ILE A 103 1.80 -10.85 14.36
N LEU A 104 2.38 -12.05 14.49
CA LEU A 104 3.28 -12.36 15.60
C LEU A 104 4.50 -11.45 15.63
N ALA A 105 5.12 -11.23 14.48
CA ALA A 105 6.25 -10.30 14.36
C ALA A 105 5.83 -8.85 14.66
N GLY A 106 4.68 -8.40 14.18
CA GLY A 106 4.15 -7.07 14.45
C GLY A 106 3.82 -6.83 15.92
N ILE A 107 3.23 -7.81 16.60
CA ILE A 107 3.00 -7.77 18.05
C ILE A 107 4.34 -7.67 18.79
N TYR A 108 5.31 -8.52 18.43
CA TYR A 108 6.62 -8.47 19.03
C TYR A 108 7.28 -7.10 18.87
N LEU A 109 7.21 -6.50 17.69
CA LEU A 109 7.76 -5.16 17.43
C LEU A 109 7.05 -4.05 18.20
N SER A 110 5.73 -4.18 18.39
CA SER A 110 4.94 -3.20 19.14
C SER A 110 5.22 -3.26 20.64
N GLU A 111 5.31 -4.47 21.21
CA GLU A 111 5.42 -4.65 22.67
C GLU A 111 6.88 -4.59 23.16
N TYR A 112 7.81 -5.19 22.42
CA TYR A 112 9.22 -5.35 22.84
C TYR A 112 10.20 -4.47 22.03
N GLY A 113 9.70 -3.80 20.98
CA GLY A 113 10.55 -3.12 19.99
C GLY A 113 11.36 -1.94 20.49
N ASN A 114 11.04 -1.37 21.65
CA ASN A 114 11.75 -0.20 22.19
C ASN A 114 13.03 -0.56 23.00
N LYS A 115 13.25 -1.83 23.30
CA LYS A 115 14.35 -2.29 24.16
C LYS A 115 15.26 -3.34 23.52
N SER A 116 14.98 -3.80 22.31
CA SER A 116 15.68 -4.92 21.68
C SER A 116 16.36 -4.53 20.37
N ARG A 117 17.68 -4.79 20.28
CA ARG A 117 18.43 -4.68 19.00
C ARG A 117 17.85 -5.58 17.90
N PHE A 118 17.30 -6.73 18.27
CA PHE A 118 16.64 -7.63 17.32
C PHE A 118 15.42 -6.99 16.66
N ALA A 119 14.63 -6.23 17.44
CA ALA A 119 13.48 -5.51 16.90
C ALA A 119 13.91 -4.39 15.94
N GLU A 120 15.02 -3.71 16.20
CA GLU A 120 15.58 -2.69 15.31
C GLU A 120 16.01 -3.31 13.96
N VAL A 121 16.72 -4.43 14.00
CA VAL A 121 17.10 -5.19 12.80
C VAL A 121 15.87 -5.68 12.04
N THR A 122 14.86 -6.20 12.73
CA THR A 122 13.62 -6.68 12.10
C THR A 122 12.88 -5.53 11.40
N ARG A 123 12.78 -4.35 12.02
CA ARG A 123 12.20 -3.15 11.36
C ARG A 123 12.98 -2.77 10.13
N PHE A 124 14.31 -2.71 10.24
CA PHE A 124 15.17 -2.37 9.12
C PHE A 124 14.99 -3.34 7.94
N VAL A 125 15.00 -4.65 8.20
CA VAL A 125 14.74 -5.67 7.16
C VAL A 125 13.34 -5.51 6.56
N THR A 126 12.32 -5.29 7.40
CA THR A 126 10.95 -5.07 6.95
C THR A 126 10.85 -3.85 6.03
N ASP A 127 11.52 -2.74 6.38
CA ASP A 127 11.51 -1.51 5.58
C ASP A 127 12.24 -1.69 4.24
N ILE A 128 13.34 -2.44 4.22
CA ILE A 128 14.02 -2.83 2.96
C ILE A 128 13.09 -3.66 2.08
N MET A 129 12.44 -4.68 2.65
CA MET A 129 11.52 -5.54 1.90
C MET A 129 10.31 -4.77 1.33
N LEU A 130 9.77 -3.80 2.09
CA LEU A 130 8.70 -2.92 1.61
C LEU A 130 9.15 -1.99 0.48
N SER A 131 10.43 -1.63 0.46
CA SER A 131 11.02 -0.78 -0.59
C SER A 131 11.43 -1.57 -1.83
N ALA A 132 11.54 -2.89 -1.73
CA ALA A 132 11.99 -3.74 -2.83
C ALA A 132 10.92 -3.82 -3.92
N PRO A 133 11.27 -3.60 -5.20
CA PRO A 133 10.35 -3.83 -6.30
C PRO A 133 9.89 -5.30 -6.33
N SER A 134 8.59 -5.53 -6.47
CA SER A 134 8.01 -6.89 -6.48
C SER A 134 8.62 -7.81 -7.55
N ILE A 135 9.07 -7.23 -8.66
CA ILE A 135 9.77 -7.96 -9.74
C ILE A 135 11.07 -8.56 -9.22
N VAL A 136 11.83 -7.83 -8.38
CA VAL A 136 13.10 -8.32 -7.80
C VAL A 136 12.82 -9.49 -6.88
N VAL A 137 11.79 -9.42 -6.03
CA VAL A 137 11.38 -10.54 -5.17
C VAL A 137 10.96 -11.75 -5.99
N GLY A 138 10.19 -11.54 -7.06
CA GLY A 138 9.79 -12.61 -7.98
C GLY A 138 10.99 -13.29 -8.65
N LEU A 139 11.96 -12.51 -9.14
CA LEU A 139 13.20 -13.05 -9.74
C LEU A 139 14.06 -13.80 -8.71
N PHE A 140 14.12 -13.30 -7.49
CA PHE A 140 14.84 -13.96 -6.40
C PHE A 140 14.26 -15.34 -6.10
N VAL A 141 12.93 -15.45 -5.97
CA VAL A 141 12.26 -16.73 -5.75
C VAL A 141 12.39 -17.63 -6.96
N HIS A 142 12.33 -17.10 -8.17
CA HIS A 142 12.59 -17.85 -9.38
C HIS A 142 13.99 -18.47 -9.36
N ALA A 143 15.02 -17.69 -9.01
CA ALA A 143 16.41 -18.17 -8.97
C ALA A 143 16.64 -19.25 -7.89
N ILE A 144 15.99 -19.11 -6.71
CA ILE A 144 16.23 -20.05 -5.59
C ILE A 144 15.31 -21.27 -5.68
N VAL A 145 14.03 -21.09 -6.02
CA VAL A 145 13.05 -22.15 -5.96
C VAL A 145 12.87 -22.82 -7.32
N VAL A 146 12.48 -22.03 -8.34
CA VAL A 146 12.13 -22.58 -9.68
C VAL A 146 13.35 -23.17 -10.37
N TYR A 147 14.50 -22.52 -10.28
CA TYR A 147 15.74 -23.01 -10.88
C TYR A 147 16.17 -24.37 -10.29
N GLN A 148 15.96 -24.60 -8.99
CA GLN A 148 16.30 -25.85 -8.31
C GLN A 148 15.32 -26.97 -8.69
N VAL A 149 14.01 -26.65 -8.69
CA VAL A 149 12.93 -27.61 -8.94
C VAL A 149 12.76 -27.90 -10.43
N LYS A 150 13.34 -27.07 -11.32
CA LYS A 150 13.27 -27.17 -12.78
C LYS A 150 11.86 -27.03 -13.40
N HIS A 151 10.85 -26.67 -12.61
CA HIS A 151 9.50 -26.41 -13.12
C HIS A 151 8.80 -25.31 -12.33
N PHE A 152 7.86 -24.63 -12.98
CA PHE A 152 6.98 -23.68 -12.31
C PHE A 152 5.97 -24.42 -11.43
N SER A 153 5.76 -23.89 -10.24
CA SER A 153 4.80 -24.49 -9.29
C SER A 153 4.01 -23.38 -8.55
N GLY A 154 2.80 -23.72 -8.12
CA GLY A 154 2.00 -22.84 -7.27
C GLY A 154 2.70 -22.49 -5.95
N TRP A 155 3.54 -23.40 -5.43
CA TRP A 155 4.34 -23.15 -4.23
C TRP A 155 5.37 -22.05 -4.42
N ALA A 156 6.03 -21.98 -5.58
CA ALA A 156 6.95 -20.89 -5.88
C ALA A 156 6.23 -19.54 -5.90
N GLY A 157 5.03 -19.49 -6.50
CA GLY A 157 4.16 -18.30 -6.46
C GLY A 157 3.73 -17.95 -5.04
N THR A 158 3.33 -18.93 -4.24
CA THR A 158 2.95 -18.73 -2.83
C THR A 158 4.10 -18.15 -2.01
N ILE A 159 5.32 -18.68 -2.16
CA ILE A 159 6.52 -18.19 -1.46
C ILE A 159 6.81 -16.74 -1.87
N ALA A 160 6.79 -16.43 -3.17
CA ALA A 160 7.03 -15.09 -3.67
C ALA A 160 6.03 -14.07 -3.11
N LEU A 161 4.73 -14.40 -3.14
CA LEU A 161 3.69 -13.55 -2.58
C LEU A 161 3.80 -13.43 -1.07
N SER A 162 4.15 -14.50 -0.35
CA SER A 162 4.33 -14.47 1.10
C SER A 162 5.48 -13.56 1.52
N LEU A 163 6.59 -13.56 0.79
CA LEU A 163 7.72 -12.66 1.02
C LEU A 163 7.33 -11.20 0.85
N ILE A 164 6.42 -10.88 -0.07
CA ILE A 164 5.90 -9.52 -0.25
C ILE A 164 4.87 -9.17 0.83
N ALA A 165 4.02 -10.12 1.21
CA ALA A 165 2.91 -9.89 2.13
C ALA A 165 3.37 -9.78 3.60
N ILE A 166 4.33 -10.60 4.04
CA ILE A 166 4.81 -10.60 5.44
C ILE A 166 5.18 -9.21 5.92
N PRO A 167 6.07 -8.43 5.27
CA PRO A 167 6.45 -7.11 5.75
C PRO A 167 5.28 -6.12 5.79
N VAL A 168 4.31 -6.24 4.89
CA VAL A 168 3.09 -5.42 4.90
C VAL A 168 2.26 -5.72 6.16
N VAL A 169 2.04 -7.01 6.45
CA VAL A 169 1.28 -7.42 7.66
C VAL A 169 2.01 -7.03 8.94
N VAL A 170 3.33 -7.22 9.00
CA VAL A 170 4.17 -6.80 10.14
C VAL A 170 3.99 -5.31 10.42
N ARG A 171 4.18 -4.48 9.40
CA ARG A 171 4.12 -3.03 9.55
C ARG A 171 2.72 -2.54 9.90
N THR A 172 1.70 -3.10 9.27
CA THR A 172 0.31 -2.75 9.56
C THR A 172 -0.05 -3.12 10.99
N THR A 173 0.29 -4.33 11.44
CA THR A 173 0.04 -4.79 12.81
C THR A 173 0.78 -3.92 13.84
N GLU A 174 2.07 -3.64 13.64
CA GLU A 174 2.83 -2.76 14.52
C GLU A 174 2.20 -1.38 14.63
N ASN A 175 1.84 -0.77 13.50
CA ASN A 175 1.23 0.56 13.46
C ASN A 175 -0.13 0.58 14.16
N MET A 176 -0.99 -0.41 13.91
CA MET A 176 -2.31 -0.49 14.54
C MET A 176 -2.23 -0.67 16.05
N LEU A 177 -1.32 -1.52 16.53
CA LEU A 177 -1.11 -1.72 17.95
C LEU A 177 -0.53 -0.49 18.65
N ARG A 178 0.29 0.31 17.97
CA ARG A 178 0.81 1.57 18.52
C ARG A 178 -0.24 2.66 18.66
N LEU A 179 -1.35 2.59 17.93
CA LEU A 179 -2.46 3.54 18.06
C LEU A 179 -3.31 3.28 19.33
N VAL A 180 -3.19 2.11 19.96
CA VAL A 180 -3.91 1.80 21.20
C VAL A 180 -3.31 2.61 22.35
N PRO A 181 -4.08 3.52 23.02
CA PRO A 181 -3.59 4.31 24.13
C PRO A 181 -3.11 3.44 25.29
N LEU A 182 -2.05 3.88 25.97
CA LEU A 182 -1.47 3.18 27.13
C LEU A 182 -2.48 2.99 28.26
N THR A 183 -3.44 3.90 28.40
CA THR A 183 -4.52 3.80 29.37
C THR A 183 -5.41 2.56 29.17
N LEU A 184 -5.74 2.22 27.93
CA LEU A 184 -6.51 1.01 27.61
C LEU A 184 -5.70 -0.27 27.87
N ARG A 185 -4.39 -0.23 27.62
CA ARG A 185 -3.49 -1.34 27.93
C ARG A 185 -3.36 -1.58 29.45
N ALA A 186 -3.30 -0.50 30.25
CA ALA A 186 -3.21 -0.59 31.72
C ALA A 186 -4.48 -1.17 32.36
N VAL A 187 -5.66 -0.85 31.85
CA VAL A 187 -6.95 -1.37 32.37
C VAL A 187 -7.03 -2.89 32.25
N SER A 188 -6.50 -3.46 31.14
CA SER A 188 -6.45 -4.92 30.95
C SER A 188 -5.63 -5.64 32.03
N TYR A 189 -4.53 -5.06 32.50
CA TYR A 189 -3.68 -5.64 33.54
C TYR A 189 -4.32 -5.54 34.93
N THR A 190 -5.08 -4.49 35.20
CA THR A 190 -5.73 -4.33 36.54
C THR A 190 -6.90 -5.30 36.73
N HIS A 191 -7.66 -5.61 35.69
CA HIS A 191 -8.75 -6.58 35.76
C HIS A 191 -8.29 -8.03 35.92
N LEU A 192 -7.17 -8.41 35.30
CA LEU A 192 -6.61 -9.76 35.47
C LEU A 192 -6.02 -10.00 36.87
N ARG A 193 -5.46 -8.95 37.50
CA ARG A 193 -4.88 -9.04 38.86
C ARG A 193 -5.92 -9.01 39.99
N ALA A 194 -7.14 -8.59 39.70
CA ALA A 194 -8.23 -8.56 40.69
C ALA A 194 -8.93 -9.93 40.88
N HIS A 195 -8.56 -10.95 40.11
CA HIS A 195 -9.11 -12.30 40.16
C HIS A 195 -8.12 -13.36 40.71
N GLU A 196 -6.91 -12.94 41.12
CA GLU A 196 -6.00 -13.73 41.97
C GLU A 196 -6.03 -13.29 43.44
#